data_befe46404e57ca8722be204b50bac521
#
_entry.id   befe46404e57ca8722be204b50bac521
#
_cell.length_a   1.000
_cell.length_b   1.000
_cell.length_c   1.000
_cell.angle_alpha   90.00
_cell.angle_beta   90.00
_cell.angle_gamma   90.00
#
_symmetry.space_group_name_H-M   'P 1'
#
loop_
_entity.id
_entity.type
_entity.pdbx_description
1 polymer ?
#
loop_
_entity_poly.entity_id
_entity_poly.type
_entity_poly.pdbx_seq_one_letter_code
_entity_poly.pdbx_strand_id
1 'polypeptide(L)'
;MGIVQIVNSIFSSNTYILSHTDSCRVWLIDIGDIEPVIARLLPGQQIQGVFLTHTHFDHFYGINQLISLFPDCIVYTSAHGQEGLYSEKLNFSKYHNHPFVFSGNKVKILHEGDRIEIFRGQKLEVLETPGHDPGCLTYFTENYIFTGDSYLFDTKVITSFP
;
A
#
# COMPACT_ATOMS: atom_id res chain seq x y z
N MET A 1 -18.79 -1.21 0.71
CA MET A 1 -17.45 -0.89 0.16
C MET A 1 -17.24 -1.66 -1.12
N GLY A 2 -16.79 -0.99 -2.18
CA GLY A 2 -16.35 -1.61 -3.42
C GLY A 2 -14.83 -1.78 -3.40
N ILE A 3 -14.34 -2.91 -3.94
CA ILE A 3 -12.91 -3.20 -4.07
C ILE A 3 -12.62 -3.55 -5.52
N VAL A 4 -11.56 -2.95 -6.07
CA VAL A 4 -11.02 -3.28 -7.39
C VAL A 4 -9.56 -3.67 -7.22
N GLN A 5 -9.21 -4.88 -7.67
CA GLN A 5 -7.84 -5.35 -7.72
C GLN A 5 -7.20 -4.98 -9.06
N ILE A 6 -5.97 -4.51 -9.00
CA ILE A 6 -5.09 -4.30 -10.14
C ILE A 6 -3.87 -5.18 -9.93
N VAL A 7 -3.56 -6.02 -10.90
CA VAL A 7 -2.29 -6.76 -10.93
C VAL A 7 -1.27 -5.88 -11.62
N ASN A 8 -0.23 -5.52 -10.90
CA ASN A 8 0.82 -4.63 -11.36
C ASN A 8 1.79 -5.32 -12.32
N SER A 9 2.46 -4.55 -13.16
CA SER A 9 3.40 -5.05 -14.17
C SER A 9 4.71 -5.58 -13.57
N ILE A 10 5.12 -5.05 -12.40
CA ILE A 10 6.33 -5.52 -11.71
C ILE A 10 5.96 -6.63 -10.72
N PHE A 11 6.54 -7.80 -10.91
CA PHE A 11 6.40 -9.01 -10.06
C PHE A 11 4.97 -9.45 -9.77
N SER A 12 3.99 -8.95 -10.56
CA SER A 12 2.56 -9.26 -10.36
C SER A 12 2.07 -8.91 -8.95
N SER A 13 2.69 -7.93 -8.30
CA SER A 13 2.19 -7.37 -7.05
C SER A 13 0.78 -6.80 -7.24
N ASN A 14 0.06 -6.55 -6.17
CA ASN A 14 -1.32 -6.11 -6.25
C ASN A 14 -1.50 -4.71 -5.68
N THR A 15 -2.27 -3.89 -6.38
CA THR A 15 -2.86 -2.66 -5.86
C THR A 15 -4.37 -2.85 -5.70
N TYR A 16 -4.93 -2.48 -4.55
CA TYR A 16 -6.38 -2.51 -4.36
C TYR A 16 -6.94 -1.10 -4.20
N ILE A 17 -7.99 -0.80 -4.95
CA ILE A 17 -8.76 0.46 -4.84
C ILE A 17 -9.97 0.18 -3.95
N LEU A 18 -10.08 0.90 -2.83
CA LEU A 18 -11.20 0.85 -1.93
C LEU A 18 -12.08 2.09 -2.16
N SER A 19 -13.35 1.89 -2.46
CA SER A 19 -14.31 2.95 -2.75
C SER A 19 -15.66 2.71 -2.06
N HIS A 20 -16.47 3.75 -1.94
CA HIS A 20 -17.83 3.66 -1.42
C HIS A 20 -18.76 4.55 -2.23
N THR A 21 -19.99 4.11 -2.48
CA THR A 21 -20.97 4.81 -3.30
C THR A 21 -21.31 6.19 -2.76
N ASP A 22 -21.30 6.35 -1.45
CA ASP A 22 -21.68 7.60 -0.76
C ASP A 22 -20.47 8.49 -0.45
N SER A 23 -19.32 8.24 -1.10
CA SER A 23 -18.07 8.95 -0.82
C SER A 23 -17.29 9.25 -2.10
N CYS A 24 -16.79 10.48 -2.21
CA CYS A 24 -15.78 10.81 -3.20
C CYS A 24 -14.36 10.41 -2.75
N ARG A 25 -14.19 9.93 -1.51
CA ARG A 25 -12.90 9.45 -1.01
C ARG A 25 -12.61 8.06 -1.53
N VAL A 26 -11.37 7.85 -1.92
CA VAL A 26 -10.81 6.56 -2.34
C VAL A 26 -9.57 6.29 -1.51
N TRP A 27 -9.35 5.03 -1.18
CA TRP A 27 -8.16 4.55 -0.46
C TRP A 27 -7.48 3.47 -1.27
N LEU A 28 -6.19 3.34 -1.12
CA LEU A 28 -5.41 2.29 -1.78
C LEU A 28 -4.77 1.37 -0.75
N ILE A 29 -4.62 0.10 -1.12
CA ILE A 29 -3.66 -0.81 -0.51
C ILE A 29 -2.58 -1.07 -1.55
N ASP A 30 -1.34 -0.73 -1.23
CA ASP A 30 -0.19 -0.69 -2.12
C ASP A 30 -0.41 0.17 -3.37
N ILE A 31 0.66 0.49 -4.09
CA ILE A 31 0.61 1.28 -5.32
C ILE A 31 1.76 0.95 -6.26
N GLY A 32 1.46 0.13 -7.26
CA GLY A 32 2.35 -0.16 -8.38
C GLY A 32 2.04 0.73 -9.58
N ASP A 33 1.42 0.17 -10.61
CA ASP A 33 1.05 0.90 -11.82
C ASP A 33 -0.01 1.97 -11.53
N ILE A 34 0.30 3.22 -11.77
CA ILE A 34 -0.60 4.35 -11.46
C ILE A 34 -1.70 4.53 -12.52
N GLU A 35 -1.42 4.31 -13.80
CA GLU A 35 -2.34 4.54 -14.91
C GLU A 35 -3.63 3.70 -14.77
N PRO A 36 -3.58 2.39 -14.45
CA PRO A 36 -4.78 1.60 -14.22
C PRO A 36 -5.61 2.07 -13.02
N VAL A 37 -4.95 2.65 -11.99
CA VAL A 37 -5.66 3.25 -10.83
C VAL A 37 -6.45 4.47 -11.29
N ILE A 38 -5.79 5.41 -11.99
CA ILE A 38 -6.43 6.65 -12.46
C ILE A 38 -7.60 6.35 -13.41
N ALA A 39 -7.43 5.37 -14.31
CA ALA A 39 -8.48 4.98 -15.26
C ALA A 39 -9.76 4.43 -14.58
N ARG A 40 -9.69 4.05 -13.31
CA ARG A 40 -10.83 3.52 -12.54
C ARG A 40 -11.47 4.53 -11.60
N LEU A 41 -10.89 5.71 -11.45
CA LEU A 41 -11.50 6.75 -10.64
C LEU A 41 -12.69 7.37 -11.36
N LEU A 42 -13.78 7.56 -10.64
CA LEU A 42 -14.93 8.29 -11.12
C LEU A 42 -14.68 9.81 -11.02
N PRO A 43 -15.37 10.62 -11.83
CA PRO A 43 -15.26 12.07 -11.75
C PRO A 43 -15.48 12.58 -10.32
N GLY A 44 -14.57 13.40 -9.82
CA GLY A 44 -14.62 13.98 -8.48
C GLY A 44 -14.07 13.10 -7.35
N GLN A 45 -13.70 11.85 -7.63
CA GLN A 45 -13.02 11.02 -6.62
C GLN A 45 -11.63 11.52 -6.34
N GLN A 46 -11.20 11.40 -5.06
CA GLN A 46 -9.90 11.81 -4.55
C GLN A 46 -9.28 10.69 -3.74
N ILE A 47 -8.03 10.35 -4.02
CA ILE A 47 -7.28 9.39 -3.22
C ILE A 47 -6.82 10.07 -1.94
N GLN A 48 -7.35 9.63 -0.80
CA GLN A 48 -7.08 10.20 0.52
C GLN A 48 -5.82 9.63 1.15
N GLY A 49 -5.51 8.38 0.84
CA GLY A 49 -4.32 7.73 1.37
C GLY A 49 -4.06 6.38 0.74
N VAL A 50 -2.84 5.93 0.91
CA VAL A 50 -2.36 4.60 0.55
C VAL A 50 -1.80 3.91 1.78
N PHE A 51 -2.27 2.70 2.04
CA PHE A 51 -1.78 1.80 3.07
C PHE A 51 -0.79 0.83 2.43
N LEU A 52 0.48 0.90 2.81
CA LEU A 52 1.50 0.00 2.30
C LEU A 52 1.58 -1.24 3.18
N THR A 53 1.44 -2.41 2.57
CA THR A 53 1.62 -3.69 3.28
C THR A 53 3.06 -3.84 3.73
N HIS A 54 4.00 -3.43 2.90
CA HIS A 54 5.42 -3.30 3.19
C HIS A 54 6.09 -2.40 2.14
N THR A 55 7.39 -2.17 2.25
CA THR A 55 8.08 -1.22 1.38
C THR A 55 9.10 -1.87 0.45
N HIS A 56 8.85 -3.10 -0.03
CA HIS A 56 9.55 -3.58 -1.21
C HIS A 56 9.08 -2.82 -2.44
N PHE A 57 10.01 -2.49 -3.32
CA PHE A 57 9.82 -1.52 -4.39
C PHE A 57 8.63 -1.85 -5.31
N ASP A 58 8.35 -3.10 -5.57
CA ASP A 58 7.25 -3.56 -6.42
C ASP A 58 5.86 -3.30 -5.83
N HIS A 59 5.76 -3.04 -4.52
CA HIS A 59 4.52 -2.67 -3.85
C HIS A 59 4.25 -1.16 -3.80
N PHE A 60 5.24 -0.31 -4.16
CA PHE A 60 5.02 1.15 -4.07
C PHE A 60 5.75 2.01 -5.13
N TYR A 61 6.22 1.41 -6.24
CA TYR A 61 6.95 2.17 -7.26
C TYR A 61 6.15 3.30 -7.92
N GLY A 62 4.82 3.26 -7.87
CA GLY A 62 3.94 4.34 -8.34
C GLY A 62 3.76 5.49 -7.36
N ILE A 63 4.35 5.41 -6.14
CA ILE A 63 4.06 6.34 -5.04
C ILE A 63 4.37 7.80 -5.37
N ASN A 64 5.47 8.08 -6.07
CA ASN A 64 5.86 9.44 -6.41
C ASN A 64 4.93 10.07 -7.45
N GLN A 65 4.44 9.28 -8.41
CA GLN A 65 3.41 9.73 -9.34
C GLN A 65 2.08 9.95 -8.61
N LEU A 66 1.71 9.06 -7.69
CA LEU A 66 0.51 9.19 -6.88
C LEU A 66 0.47 10.53 -6.14
N ILE A 67 1.51 10.86 -5.37
CA ILE A 67 1.54 12.11 -4.60
C ILE A 67 1.66 13.37 -5.47
N SER A 68 2.20 13.24 -6.68
CA SER A 68 2.20 14.34 -7.65
C SER A 68 0.78 14.68 -8.15
N LEU A 69 -0.06 13.66 -8.33
CA LEU A 69 -1.46 13.82 -8.76
C LEU A 69 -2.40 14.13 -7.60
N PHE A 70 -2.12 13.57 -6.42
CA PHE A 70 -2.91 13.73 -5.20
C PHE A 70 -2.01 14.20 -4.05
N PRO A 71 -1.63 15.48 -4.00
CA PRO A 71 -0.65 15.98 -3.03
C PRO A 71 -1.13 15.92 -1.57
N ASP A 72 -2.43 15.73 -1.35
CA ASP A 72 -3.00 15.53 -0.01
C ASP A 72 -3.07 14.07 0.43
N CYS A 73 -2.69 13.13 -0.44
CA CYS A 73 -2.63 11.72 -0.13
C CYS A 73 -1.64 11.45 1.01
N ILE A 74 -2.08 10.69 2.02
CA ILE A 74 -1.25 10.28 3.16
C ILE A 74 -0.75 8.86 2.89
N VAL A 75 0.53 8.63 3.13
CA VAL A 75 1.14 7.29 3.08
C VAL A 75 1.13 6.69 4.48
N TYR A 76 0.51 5.54 4.63
CA TYR A 76 0.44 4.79 5.88
C TYR A 76 1.34 3.57 5.78
N THR A 77 2.20 3.36 6.77
CA THR A 77 3.14 2.22 6.81
C THR A 77 3.64 1.98 8.23
N SER A 78 4.41 0.91 8.46
CA SER A 78 5.09 0.67 9.74
C SER A 78 6.30 1.57 9.94
N ALA A 79 6.88 1.56 11.14
CA ALA A 79 8.12 2.29 11.42
C ALA A 79 9.27 1.82 10.51
N HIS A 80 9.45 0.51 10.34
CA HIS A 80 10.43 -0.05 9.41
C HIS A 80 10.12 0.31 7.95
N GLY A 81 8.83 0.26 7.58
CA GLY A 81 8.39 0.69 6.26
C GLY A 81 8.70 2.16 5.97
N GLN A 82 8.61 3.03 6.98
CA GLN A 82 9.04 4.43 6.82
C GLN A 82 10.53 4.53 6.48
N GLU A 83 11.39 3.73 7.10
CA GLU A 83 12.82 3.70 6.74
C GLU A 83 13.01 3.21 5.29
N GLY A 84 12.27 2.18 4.88
CA GLY A 84 12.29 1.63 3.52
C GLY A 84 11.86 2.63 2.45
N LEU A 85 10.89 3.51 2.75
CA LEU A 85 10.46 4.56 1.82
C LEU A 85 11.62 5.46 1.36
N TYR A 86 12.58 5.71 2.24
CA TYR A 86 13.70 6.64 1.98
C TYR A 86 15.04 5.94 1.74
N SER A 87 15.04 4.62 1.56
CA SER A 87 16.27 3.84 1.38
C SER A 87 16.15 2.87 0.21
N GLU A 88 16.86 3.15 -0.89
CA GLU A 88 16.96 2.25 -2.05
C GLU A 88 17.46 0.85 -1.69
N LYS A 89 18.23 0.74 -0.59
CA LYS A 89 18.74 -0.54 -0.09
C LYS A 89 17.64 -1.33 0.62
N LEU A 90 16.90 -0.68 1.53
CA LEU A 90 15.87 -1.34 2.33
C LEU A 90 14.64 -1.69 1.48
N ASN A 91 14.31 -0.86 0.49
CA ASN A 91 13.21 -1.13 -0.42
C ASN A 91 13.59 -2.02 -1.61
N PHE A 92 14.84 -2.48 -1.65
CA PHE A 92 15.42 -3.33 -2.70
C PHE A 92 15.49 -2.70 -4.11
N SER A 93 15.02 -1.49 -4.35
CA SER A 93 15.07 -0.84 -5.68
C SER A 93 16.51 -0.64 -6.19
N LYS A 94 17.49 -0.52 -5.29
CA LYS A 94 18.93 -0.47 -5.64
C LYS A 94 19.38 -1.66 -6.49
N TYR A 95 18.76 -2.83 -6.32
CA TYR A 95 19.15 -4.06 -7.01
C TYR A 95 18.39 -4.28 -8.32
N HIS A 96 17.58 -3.27 -8.71
CA HIS A 96 16.83 -3.22 -9.94
C HIS A 96 17.29 -2.03 -10.78
N ASN A 97 16.95 -2.03 -12.07
CA ASN A 97 17.45 -1.04 -13.02
C ASN A 97 16.97 0.40 -12.79
N HIS A 98 16.05 0.62 -11.88
CA HIS A 98 15.46 1.94 -11.59
C HIS A 98 15.35 2.17 -10.09
N PRO A 99 16.50 2.38 -9.38
CA PRO A 99 16.46 2.66 -7.95
C PRO A 99 15.70 3.97 -7.69
N PHE A 100 14.87 3.97 -6.63
CA PHE A 100 14.10 5.15 -6.24
C PHE A 100 13.85 5.21 -4.74
N VAL A 101 13.51 6.39 -4.27
CA VAL A 101 13.02 6.64 -2.91
C VAL A 101 11.74 7.49 -2.99
N PHE A 102 10.96 7.44 -1.94
CA PHE A 102 9.81 8.31 -1.79
C PHE A 102 10.23 9.77 -1.67
N SER A 103 9.62 10.64 -2.46
CA SER A 103 9.94 12.08 -2.50
C SER A 103 9.00 12.95 -1.65
N GLY A 104 7.98 12.35 -1.04
CA GLY A 104 7.03 13.06 -0.18
C GLY A 104 7.41 13.04 1.29
N ASN A 105 6.55 13.64 2.12
CA ASN A 105 6.75 13.73 3.57
C ASN A 105 5.47 13.48 4.40
N LYS A 106 4.34 13.24 3.76
CA LYS A 106 3.07 12.95 4.45
C LYS A 106 2.98 11.46 4.77
N VAL A 107 3.74 11.02 5.78
CA VAL A 107 3.77 9.62 6.24
C VAL A 107 3.17 9.53 7.62
N LYS A 108 2.35 8.50 7.84
CA LYS A 108 1.79 8.14 9.14
C LYS A 108 2.18 6.72 9.50
N ILE A 109 2.85 6.57 10.63
CA ILE A 109 3.22 5.25 11.17
C ILE A 109 2.00 4.60 11.79
N LEU A 110 1.83 3.32 11.48
CA LEU A 110 0.82 2.44 12.02
C LEU A 110 1.45 1.37 12.92
N HIS A 111 0.67 0.94 13.91
CA HIS A 111 1.04 -0.08 14.87
C HIS A 111 -0.03 -1.17 14.95
N GLU A 112 0.33 -2.28 15.56
CA GLU A 112 -0.59 -3.37 15.90
C GLU A 112 -1.86 -2.84 16.58
N GLY A 113 -3.02 -3.25 16.07
CA GLY A 113 -4.33 -2.90 16.62
C GLY A 113 -4.85 -1.50 16.24
N ASP A 114 -4.11 -0.71 15.46
CA ASP A 114 -4.61 0.57 14.96
C ASP A 114 -5.86 0.36 14.11
N ARG A 115 -6.80 1.31 14.22
CA ARG A 115 -8.07 1.31 13.49
C ARG A 115 -8.29 2.63 12.79
N ILE A 116 -8.31 2.60 11.48
CA ILE A 116 -8.49 3.79 10.64
C ILE A 116 -9.89 3.77 10.01
N GLU A 117 -10.71 4.78 10.29
CA GLU A 117 -11.99 4.93 9.61
C GLU A 117 -11.76 5.39 8.18
N ILE A 118 -11.95 4.48 7.22
CA ILE A 118 -11.78 4.74 5.78
C ILE A 118 -13.08 5.27 5.15
N PHE A 119 -14.23 4.78 5.61
CA PHE A 119 -15.55 5.28 5.25
C PHE A 119 -16.42 5.31 6.52
N ARG A 120 -17.54 6.05 6.48
CA ARG A 120 -18.46 6.15 7.61
C ARG A 120 -18.86 4.76 8.14
N GLY A 121 -18.45 4.46 9.36
CA GLY A 121 -18.72 3.18 10.02
C GLY A 121 -17.89 2.01 9.52
N GLN A 122 -16.98 2.20 8.56
CA GLN A 122 -16.08 1.16 8.05
C GLN A 122 -14.64 1.47 8.44
N LYS A 123 -14.02 0.55 9.14
CA LYS A 123 -12.64 0.68 9.62
C LYS A 123 -11.75 -0.33 8.94
N LEU A 124 -10.51 0.08 8.74
CA LEU A 124 -9.39 -0.78 8.42
C LEU A 124 -8.60 -0.99 9.71
N GLU A 125 -8.42 -2.24 10.10
CA GLU A 125 -7.62 -2.63 11.26
C GLU A 125 -6.25 -3.13 10.81
N VAL A 126 -5.24 -2.93 11.66
CA VAL A 126 -3.84 -3.22 11.37
C VAL A 126 -3.35 -4.39 12.21
N LEU A 127 -2.70 -5.35 11.57
CA LEU A 127 -1.90 -6.39 12.21
C LEU A 127 -0.45 -6.25 11.76
N GLU A 128 0.49 -6.32 12.69
CA GLU A 128 1.90 -6.48 12.37
C GLU A 128 2.16 -7.95 12.03
N THR A 129 2.63 -8.21 10.82
CA THR A 129 2.87 -9.57 10.30
C THR A 129 4.30 -9.72 9.77
N PRO A 130 5.31 -9.49 10.64
CA PRO A 130 6.70 -9.60 10.22
C PRO A 130 7.04 -11.04 9.77
N GLY A 131 7.95 -11.15 8.80
CA GLY A 131 8.39 -12.45 8.26
C GLY A 131 9.04 -12.25 6.90
N HIS A 132 8.25 -11.92 5.88
CA HIS A 132 8.76 -11.55 4.56
C HIS A 132 9.62 -10.28 4.64
N ASP A 133 9.15 -9.28 5.37
CA ASP A 133 9.87 -8.06 5.72
C ASP A 133 9.56 -7.70 7.19
N PRO A 134 10.51 -7.09 7.94
CA PRO A 134 10.28 -6.68 9.32
C PRO A 134 9.13 -5.69 9.49
N GLY A 135 8.85 -4.92 8.46
CA GLY A 135 7.81 -3.89 8.45
C GLY A 135 6.48 -4.33 7.85
N CYS A 136 6.29 -5.62 7.57
CA CYS A 136 5.04 -6.11 7.01
C CYS A 136 3.84 -5.81 7.91
N LEU A 137 2.80 -5.27 7.29
CA LEU A 137 1.48 -5.04 7.86
C LEU A 137 0.43 -5.80 7.05
N THR A 138 -0.50 -6.41 7.75
CA THR A 138 -1.73 -6.94 7.18
C THR A 138 -2.88 -6.02 7.56
N TYR A 139 -3.69 -5.68 6.58
CA TYR A 139 -4.87 -4.84 6.79
C TYR A 139 -6.14 -5.66 6.66
N PHE A 140 -7.09 -5.46 7.54
CA PHE A 140 -8.36 -6.15 7.43
C PHE A 140 -9.56 -5.24 7.73
N THR A 141 -10.66 -5.61 7.12
CA THR A 141 -11.98 -5.05 7.36
C THR A 141 -12.90 -6.18 7.79
N GLU A 142 -14.16 -5.91 8.06
CA GLU A 142 -15.13 -6.96 8.40
C GLU A 142 -15.15 -8.13 7.38
N ASN A 143 -14.90 -7.85 6.08
CA ASN A 143 -15.08 -8.86 5.02
C ASN A 143 -13.84 -9.14 4.17
N TYR A 144 -12.73 -8.43 4.38
CA TYR A 144 -11.55 -8.50 3.51
C TYR A 144 -10.26 -8.42 4.31
N ILE A 145 -9.26 -9.17 3.82
CA ILE A 145 -7.90 -9.17 4.36
C ILE A 145 -6.93 -8.87 3.22
N PHE A 146 -5.99 -7.96 3.46
CA PHE A 146 -4.93 -7.58 2.52
C PHE A 146 -3.59 -7.89 3.17
N THR A 147 -2.96 -8.97 2.73
CA THR A 147 -1.78 -9.55 3.39
C THR A 147 -0.46 -9.09 2.77
N GLY A 148 -0.49 -8.44 1.60
CA GLY A 148 0.73 -8.29 0.81
C GLY A 148 1.44 -9.64 0.68
N ASP A 149 2.74 -9.64 0.86
CA ASP A 149 3.58 -10.84 0.76
C ASP A 149 3.73 -11.62 2.08
N SER A 150 3.02 -11.22 3.14
CA SER A 150 2.97 -12.00 4.39
C SER A 150 2.25 -13.34 4.23
N TYR A 151 1.34 -13.44 3.25
CA TYR A 151 0.65 -14.67 2.89
C TYR A 151 0.41 -14.71 1.38
N LEU A 152 0.95 -15.72 0.71
CA LEU A 152 0.77 -15.96 -0.72
C LEU A 152 0.05 -17.30 -0.91
N PHE A 153 -1.04 -17.27 -1.70
CA PHE A 153 -1.81 -18.50 -1.99
C PHE A 153 -0.98 -19.40 -2.91
N ASP A 154 -0.89 -20.69 -2.55
CA ASP A 154 -0.15 -21.73 -3.29
C ASP A 154 1.35 -21.44 -3.55
N THR A 155 1.95 -20.47 -2.84
CA THR A 155 3.35 -20.12 -3.01
C THR A 155 4.04 -20.02 -1.64
N LYS A 156 5.28 -20.48 -1.57
CA LYS A 156 6.09 -20.31 -0.35
C LYS A 156 6.52 -18.85 -0.23
N VAL A 157 6.18 -18.22 0.88
CA VAL A 157 6.66 -16.88 1.20
C VAL A 157 8.18 -16.90 1.39
N ILE A 158 8.88 -15.98 0.73
CA ILE A 158 10.29 -15.75 0.97
C ILE A 158 10.39 -14.86 2.22
N THR A 159 11.05 -15.34 3.25
CA THR A 159 11.24 -14.61 4.50
C THR A 159 12.63 -14.01 4.58
N SER A 160 12.71 -12.77 5.08
CA SER A 160 14.01 -12.11 5.36
C SER A 160 14.64 -12.57 6.68
N PHE A 161 13.91 -13.34 7.48
CA PHE A 161 14.38 -13.92 8.72
C PHE A 161 14.49 -15.44 8.60
N PRO A 162 15.52 -16.03 9.23
CA PRO A 162 15.65 -17.48 9.29
C PRO A 162 14.54 -18.11 10.13
#